data_9c0fa7c16e19f5fd9b6e96252051d70b
#
_entry.id   9c0fa7c16e19f5fd9b6e96252051d70b
#
_cell.length_a   1.000
_cell.length_b   1.000
_cell.length_c   1.000
_cell.angle_alpha   90.00
_cell.angle_beta   90.00
_cell.angle_gamma   90.00
#
_symmetry.space_group_name_H-M   'P 1'
#
loop_
_entity.id
_entity.type
_entity.pdbx_description
1 polymer ?
#
loop_
_entity_poly.entity_id
_entity_poly.type
_entity_poly.pdbx_seq_one_letter_code
_entity_poly.pdbx_strand_id
1 'polypeptide(L)'
;MSSPPSFFGARIMSTISSIKESLKPTDTSANESEWPTFTGEPAAEAQDHFIHRNGLEFAGTHLLIDFWGAENLTELDIMETAFRKCVEDCGATLLHIHMHHFTPNGGISGVAVLAESHISVHTWPERGYAAFDIFMCGDAQPEKAVPILKAAFKPTRVTVGEQLRGLTQPATEE
;
A
#
# COMPACT_ATOMS: atom_id res chain seq x y z
N MET A 1 -8.91 -8.20 51.55
CA MET A 1 -8.80 -6.91 50.83
C MET A 1 -8.66 -7.24 49.36
N SER A 2 -9.75 -7.24 48.65
CA SER A 2 -9.81 -7.57 47.21
C SER A 2 -9.77 -6.26 46.42
N SER A 3 -8.81 -6.16 45.50
CA SER A 3 -8.66 -5.03 44.59
C SER A 3 -9.81 -4.98 43.57
N PRO A 4 -10.31 -3.80 43.17
CA PRO A 4 -11.38 -3.68 42.20
C PRO A 4 -10.85 -3.98 40.77
N PRO A 5 -11.70 -4.49 39.85
CA PRO A 5 -11.30 -4.77 38.47
C PRO A 5 -11.04 -3.47 37.68
N SER A 6 -10.03 -3.49 36.86
CA SER A 6 -9.57 -2.36 36.05
C SER A 6 -10.65 -1.89 35.09
N PHE A 7 -10.98 -0.61 35.14
CA PHE A 7 -11.98 0.09 34.29
C PHE A 7 -11.62 0.15 32.79
N PHE A 8 -10.44 -0.30 32.41
CA PHE A 8 -9.96 -0.21 31.03
C PHE A 8 -10.50 -1.31 30.09
N GLY A 9 -10.74 -2.51 30.62
CA GLY A 9 -11.21 -3.65 29.80
C GLY A 9 -12.66 -3.53 29.33
N ALA A 10 -13.53 -2.93 30.15
CA ALA A 10 -14.96 -2.80 29.82
C ALA A 10 -15.24 -1.81 28.67
N ARG A 11 -14.43 -0.77 28.55
CA ARG A 11 -14.59 0.27 27.51
C ARG A 11 -14.19 -0.20 26.11
N ILE A 12 -13.17 -1.04 26.01
CA ILE A 12 -12.72 -1.63 24.72
C ILE A 12 -13.74 -2.64 24.20
N MET A 13 -14.30 -3.48 25.06
CA MET A 13 -15.31 -4.47 24.67
C MET A 13 -16.61 -3.82 24.18
N SER A 14 -17.05 -2.73 24.81
CA SER A 14 -18.21 -1.93 24.39
C SER A 14 -18.01 -1.30 23.01
N THR A 15 -16.81 -0.78 22.72
CA THR A 15 -16.49 -0.17 21.42
C THR A 15 -16.45 -1.21 20.29
N ILE A 16 -15.90 -2.40 20.53
CA ILE A 16 -15.85 -3.48 19.53
C ILE A 16 -17.26 -4.02 19.25
N SER A 17 -18.12 -4.11 20.25
CA SER A 17 -19.52 -4.54 20.08
C SER A 17 -20.32 -3.54 19.24
N SER A 18 -20.15 -2.23 19.47
CA SER A 18 -20.77 -1.15 18.69
C SER A 18 -20.33 -1.13 17.23
N ILE A 19 -19.03 -1.39 16.97
CA ILE A 19 -18.50 -1.45 15.60
C ILE A 19 -19.08 -2.67 14.86
N LYS A 20 -19.21 -3.82 15.51
CA LYS A 20 -19.84 -5.02 14.91
C LYS A 20 -21.32 -4.81 14.56
N GLU A 21 -22.04 -4.01 15.33
CA GLU A 21 -23.46 -3.70 15.09
C GLU A 21 -23.63 -2.72 13.91
N SER A 22 -22.69 -1.78 13.73
CA SER A 22 -22.67 -0.85 12.60
C SER A 22 -22.24 -1.48 11.26
N LEU A 23 -21.62 -2.67 11.31
CA LEU A 23 -21.16 -3.40 10.13
C LEU A 23 -22.13 -4.49 9.67
N LYS A 24 -23.36 -4.55 10.20
CA LYS A 24 -24.40 -5.41 9.61
C LYS A 24 -24.68 -4.93 8.20
N PRO A 25 -24.61 -5.80 7.17
CA PRO A 25 -24.97 -5.43 5.81
C PRO A 25 -26.41 -4.91 5.84
N THR A 26 -26.62 -3.67 5.44
CA THR A 26 -27.95 -3.23 5.04
C THR A 26 -28.33 -4.04 3.81
N ASP A 27 -29.47 -4.72 3.90
CA ASP A 27 -30.05 -5.53 2.84
C ASP A 27 -30.29 -4.64 1.60
N THR A 28 -29.28 -4.55 0.77
CA THR A 28 -29.40 -4.08 -0.60
C THR A 28 -29.36 -5.33 -1.43
N SER A 29 -30.50 -5.68 -2.02
CA SER A 29 -30.62 -6.67 -3.10
C SER A 29 -29.82 -6.20 -4.32
N ALA A 30 -28.51 -6.09 -4.18
CA ALA A 30 -27.58 -5.98 -5.27
C ALA A 30 -27.41 -7.38 -5.82
N ASN A 31 -27.91 -7.54 -7.04
CA ASN A 31 -27.66 -8.65 -7.93
C ASN A 31 -26.31 -9.32 -7.62
N GLU A 32 -26.35 -10.54 -7.07
CA GLU A 32 -25.17 -11.36 -6.92
C GLU A 32 -24.66 -11.64 -8.34
N SER A 33 -23.81 -10.72 -8.86
CA SER A 33 -22.98 -11.05 -9.99
C SER A 33 -22.08 -12.18 -9.52
N GLU A 34 -22.39 -13.40 -9.97
CA GLU A 34 -21.55 -14.57 -9.77
C GLU A 34 -20.10 -14.18 -10.06
N TRP A 35 -19.28 -14.14 -9.02
CA TRP A 35 -17.84 -14.13 -9.22
C TRP A 35 -17.51 -15.34 -10.10
N PRO A 36 -16.78 -15.17 -11.20
CA PRO A 36 -16.39 -16.30 -12.02
C PRO A 36 -15.71 -17.31 -11.13
N THR A 37 -16.35 -18.48 -10.96
CA THR A 37 -15.74 -19.63 -10.31
C THR A 37 -14.51 -19.98 -11.12
N PHE A 38 -13.34 -19.76 -10.54
CA PHE A 38 -12.07 -20.13 -11.16
C PHE A 38 -12.00 -21.66 -11.24
N THR A 39 -12.48 -22.23 -12.34
CA THR A 39 -12.32 -23.65 -12.68
C THR A 39 -11.03 -23.84 -13.48
N GLY A 40 -9.93 -23.18 -13.02
CA GLY A 40 -8.62 -23.37 -13.61
C GLY A 40 -8.10 -24.75 -13.23
N GLU A 41 -7.64 -25.50 -14.23
CA GLU A 41 -6.73 -26.62 -13.99
C GLU A 41 -5.59 -26.13 -13.10
N PRO A 42 -5.00 -26.98 -12.21
CA PRO A 42 -3.87 -26.55 -11.39
C PRO A 42 -2.79 -26.03 -12.33
N ALA A 43 -2.57 -24.72 -12.28
CA ALA A 43 -1.50 -24.07 -13.03
C ALA A 43 -0.19 -24.80 -12.73
N ALA A 44 0.59 -25.07 -13.77
CA ALA A 44 1.96 -25.52 -13.64
C ALA A 44 2.61 -24.69 -12.53
N GLU A 45 3.22 -25.39 -11.56
CA GLU A 45 3.85 -24.90 -10.32
C GLU A 45 3.74 -23.38 -10.14
N ALA A 46 2.79 -22.96 -9.26
CA ALA A 46 2.66 -21.55 -8.91
C ALA A 46 4.02 -21.04 -8.50
N GLN A 47 4.62 -20.13 -9.28
CA GLN A 47 5.88 -19.54 -8.92
C GLN A 47 5.69 -18.77 -7.61
N ASP A 48 6.40 -19.21 -6.59
CA ASP A 48 6.51 -18.48 -5.34
C ASP A 48 7.34 -17.21 -5.61
N HIS A 49 6.72 -16.04 -5.46
CA HIS A 49 7.38 -14.76 -5.68
C HIS A 49 8.08 -14.24 -4.42
N PHE A 50 8.38 -15.11 -3.46
CA PHE A 50 9.17 -14.75 -2.30
C PHE A 50 10.60 -14.35 -2.70
N ILE A 51 11.14 -13.36 -2.01
CA ILE A 51 12.46 -12.81 -2.26
C ILE A 51 13.46 -13.51 -1.33
N HIS A 52 14.54 -14.04 -1.90
CA HIS A 52 15.66 -14.58 -1.16
C HIS A 52 16.83 -13.60 -1.24
N ARG A 53 17.08 -12.82 -0.18
CA ARG A 53 18.13 -11.79 -0.15
C ARG A 53 18.88 -11.81 1.19
N ASN A 54 20.22 -11.94 1.12
CA ASN A 54 21.12 -11.92 2.29
C ASN A 54 20.76 -12.96 3.38
N GLY A 55 20.32 -14.16 2.97
CA GLY A 55 19.91 -15.21 3.90
C GLY A 55 18.53 -15.00 4.54
N LEU A 56 17.79 -14.00 4.10
CA LEU A 56 16.41 -13.76 4.49
C LEU A 56 15.47 -14.19 3.36
N GLU A 57 14.31 -14.70 3.75
CA GLU A 57 13.20 -15.03 2.86
C GLU A 57 11.98 -14.22 3.28
N PHE A 58 11.38 -13.49 2.33
CA PHE A 58 10.25 -12.59 2.61
C PHE A 58 9.40 -12.33 1.36
N ALA A 59 8.13 -11.98 1.56
CA ALA A 59 7.16 -11.80 0.47
C ALA A 59 7.42 -10.56 -0.39
N GLY A 60 7.90 -9.47 0.20
CA GLY A 60 8.15 -8.24 -0.54
C GLY A 60 8.74 -7.13 0.30
N THR A 61 9.29 -6.13 -0.40
CA THR A 61 9.81 -4.89 0.19
C THR A 61 8.75 -3.81 0.13
N HIS A 62 8.46 -3.18 1.27
CA HIS A 62 7.54 -2.06 1.39
C HIS A 62 8.29 -0.79 1.77
N LEU A 63 8.30 0.20 0.89
CA LEU A 63 8.84 1.52 1.16
C LEU A 63 7.71 2.45 1.61
N LEU A 64 7.90 3.10 2.75
CA LEU A 64 7.06 4.16 3.29
C LEU A 64 7.83 5.47 3.09
N ILE A 65 7.30 6.37 2.27
CA ILE A 65 8.04 7.56 1.83
C ILE A 65 7.24 8.82 2.18
N ASP A 66 7.85 9.69 2.97
CA ASP A 66 7.30 11.01 3.29
C ASP A 66 8.08 12.10 2.57
N PHE A 67 7.37 12.94 1.84
CA PHE A 67 7.88 14.15 1.22
C PHE A 67 7.36 15.39 1.92
N TRP A 68 8.27 16.32 2.25
CA TRP A 68 7.95 17.61 2.83
C TRP A 68 8.53 18.76 1.98
N GLY A 69 7.77 19.86 1.89
CA GLY A 69 8.10 20.98 1.03
C GLY A 69 8.13 20.57 -0.44
N ALA A 70 7.23 19.66 -0.80
CA ALA A 70 7.11 19.15 -2.16
C ALA A 70 6.26 20.05 -3.04
N GLU A 71 6.58 20.06 -4.33
CA GLU A 71 5.89 20.79 -5.40
C GLU A 71 4.99 19.84 -6.21
N ASN A 72 4.16 20.40 -7.10
CA ASN A 72 3.33 19.69 -8.09
C ASN A 72 2.31 18.69 -7.48
N LEU A 73 1.92 18.90 -6.23
CA LEU A 73 1.07 17.96 -5.49
C LEU A 73 -0.41 17.95 -5.93
N THR A 74 -0.78 18.85 -6.84
CA THR A 74 -2.13 18.97 -7.43
C THR A 74 -2.17 18.55 -8.90
N GLU A 75 -1.01 18.22 -9.49
CA GLU A 75 -0.86 17.98 -10.92
C GLU A 75 -1.04 16.49 -11.25
N LEU A 76 -2.25 16.10 -11.67
CA LEU A 76 -2.60 14.71 -12.00
C LEU A 76 -1.67 14.11 -13.07
N ASP A 77 -1.39 14.87 -14.14
CA ASP A 77 -0.55 14.40 -15.25
C ASP A 77 0.89 14.12 -14.80
N ILE A 78 1.42 14.95 -13.91
CA ILE A 78 2.77 14.74 -13.34
C ILE A 78 2.76 13.50 -12.45
N MET A 79 1.72 13.36 -11.60
CA MET A 79 1.58 12.22 -10.70
C MET A 79 1.50 10.91 -11.48
N GLU A 80 0.60 10.84 -12.46
CA GLU A 80 0.44 9.64 -13.29
C GLU A 80 1.69 9.30 -14.08
N THR A 81 2.34 10.31 -14.69
CA THR A 81 3.60 10.13 -15.42
C THR A 81 4.70 9.58 -14.51
N ALA A 82 4.84 10.14 -13.31
CA ALA A 82 5.82 9.68 -12.34
C ALA A 82 5.56 8.22 -11.91
N PHE A 83 4.30 7.85 -11.68
CA PHE A 83 3.95 6.47 -11.31
C PHE A 83 4.26 5.48 -12.42
N ARG A 84 3.88 5.80 -13.68
CA ARG A 84 4.20 4.94 -14.83
C ARG A 84 5.70 4.73 -14.98
N LYS A 85 6.48 5.82 -14.80
CA LYS A 85 7.94 5.72 -14.83
C LYS A 85 8.49 4.90 -13.67
N CYS A 86 7.96 5.05 -12.47
CA CYS A 86 8.34 4.20 -11.32
C CYS A 86 8.09 2.73 -11.64
N VAL A 87 6.91 2.38 -12.18
CA VAL A 87 6.58 1.00 -12.54
C VAL A 87 7.59 0.42 -13.53
N GLU A 88 7.89 1.18 -14.61
CA GLU A 88 8.85 0.77 -15.63
C GLU A 88 10.25 0.55 -15.06
N ASP A 89 10.79 1.55 -14.36
CA ASP A 89 12.18 1.51 -13.86
C ASP A 89 12.36 0.51 -12.71
N CYS A 90 11.31 0.26 -11.92
CA CYS A 90 11.31 -0.77 -10.89
C CYS A 90 11.20 -2.19 -11.46
N GLY A 91 10.88 -2.36 -12.74
CA GLY A 91 10.71 -3.67 -13.38
C GLY A 91 9.39 -4.35 -13.03
N ALA A 92 8.35 -3.58 -12.67
CA ALA A 92 7.03 -4.09 -12.34
C ALA A 92 6.06 -4.03 -13.54
N THR A 93 4.94 -4.73 -13.47
CA THR A 93 3.91 -4.74 -14.52
C THR A 93 2.68 -3.97 -14.05
N LEU A 94 2.32 -2.88 -14.76
CA LEU A 94 1.13 -2.10 -14.48
C LEU A 94 -0.14 -2.85 -14.91
N LEU A 95 -1.09 -3.06 -14.01
CA LEU A 95 -2.41 -3.60 -14.28
C LEU A 95 -3.46 -2.50 -14.39
N HIS A 96 -3.47 -1.58 -13.44
CA HIS A 96 -4.42 -0.48 -13.37
C HIS A 96 -3.82 0.72 -12.65
N ILE A 97 -4.24 1.94 -13.02
CA ILE A 97 -3.90 3.16 -12.30
C ILE A 97 -5.14 4.01 -12.16
N HIS A 98 -5.36 4.52 -10.96
CA HIS A 98 -6.45 5.43 -10.68
C HIS A 98 -5.97 6.56 -9.77
N MET A 99 -6.29 7.80 -10.17
CA MET A 99 -5.99 9.00 -9.40
C MET A 99 -7.28 9.77 -9.18
N HIS A 100 -7.52 10.20 -7.95
CA HIS A 100 -8.63 11.05 -7.58
C HIS A 100 -8.11 12.41 -7.14
N HIS A 101 -8.66 13.47 -7.72
CA HIS A 101 -8.34 14.86 -7.39
C HIS A 101 -9.44 15.45 -6.53
N PHE A 102 -9.10 15.88 -5.33
CA PHE A 102 -10.05 16.43 -4.36
C PHE A 102 -10.27 17.94 -4.56
N THR A 103 -11.51 18.37 -4.46
CA THR A 103 -11.88 19.79 -4.39
C THR A 103 -12.36 20.13 -2.97
N PRO A 104 -12.06 21.33 -2.42
CA PRO A 104 -11.40 22.47 -3.09
C PRO A 104 -9.86 22.48 -3.00
N ASN A 105 -9.23 21.64 -2.19
CA ASN A 105 -7.79 21.76 -1.84
C ASN A 105 -6.83 21.25 -2.92
N GLY A 106 -7.33 20.56 -3.94
CA GLY A 106 -6.52 20.05 -5.04
C GLY A 106 -5.64 18.83 -4.67
N GLY A 107 -5.80 18.25 -3.48
CA GLY A 107 -5.06 17.07 -3.08
C GLY A 107 -5.36 15.87 -3.97
N ILE A 108 -4.38 14.97 -4.12
CA ILE A 108 -4.50 13.75 -4.91
C ILE A 108 -4.43 12.55 -3.97
N SER A 109 -5.33 11.59 -4.18
CA SER A 109 -5.18 10.23 -3.70
C SER A 109 -5.18 9.29 -4.88
N GLY A 110 -4.24 8.34 -4.93
CA GLY A 110 -4.14 7.47 -6.08
C GLY A 110 -3.47 6.15 -5.78
N VAL A 111 -3.69 5.22 -6.69
CA VAL A 111 -3.07 3.89 -6.65
C VAL A 111 -2.74 3.39 -8.04
N ALA A 112 -1.57 2.83 -8.19
CA ALA A 112 -1.21 1.95 -9.29
C ALA A 112 -1.22 0.51 -8.76
N VAL A 113 -2.13 -0.31 -9.28
CA VAL A 113 -2.19 -1.75 -9.03
C VAL A 113 -1.27 -2.42 -10.02
N LEU A 114 -0.33 -3.19 -9.52
CA LEU A 114 0.67 -3.89 -10.31
C LEU A 114 0.44 -5.40 -10.18
N ALA A 115 1.09 -6.18 -11.03
CA ALA A 115 1.13 -7.62 -10.83
C ALA A 115 1.82 -7.91 -9.49
N GLU A 116 1.02 -8.37 -8.50
CA GLU A 116 1.40 -8.72 -7.11
C GLU A 116 1.99 -7.57 -6.26
N SER A 117 1.84 -6.31 -6.73
CA SER A 117 2.47 -5.15 -6.12
C SER A 117 1.57 -3.92 -6.20
N HIS A 118 1.97 -2.82 -5.59
CA HIS A 118 1.27 -1.54 -5.74
C HIS A 118 2.15 -0.33 -5.44
N ILE A 119 1.74 0.83 -5.96
CA ILE A 119 2.20 2.14 -5.54
C ILE A 119 0.96 2.95 -5.16
N SER A 120 0.94 3.58 -3.99
CA SER A 120 -0.14 4.49 -3.61
C SER A 120 0.40 5.85 -3.18
N VAL A 121 -0.47 6.86 -3.20
CA VAL A 121 -0.15 8.23 -2.78
C VAL A 121 -1.33 8.92 -2.14
N HIS A 122 -1.01 9.77 -1.17
CA HIS A 122 -1.88 10.80 -0.64
C HIS A 122 -1.12 12.11 -0.57
N THR A 123 -1.73 13.22 -1.01
CA THR A 123 -1.09 14.54 -0.96
C THR A 123 -1.89 15.54 -0.14
N TRP A 124 -1.17 16.44 0.51
CA TRP A 124 -1.67 17.60 1.25
C TRP A 124 -0.98 18.86 0.73
N PRO A 125 -1.47 19.43 -0.40
CA PRO A 125 -0.81 20.59 -1.05
C PRO A 125 -0.63 21.77 -0.11
N GLU A 126 -1.59 22.01 0.79
CA GLU A 126 -1.56 23.10 1.78
C GLU A 126 -0.44 22.96 2.82
N ARG A 127 0.17 21.79 2.91
CA ARG A 127 1.31 21.50 3.78
C ARG A 127 2.60 21.21 3.03
N GLY A 128 2.55 21.20 1.70
CA GLY A 128 3.64 20.71 0.87
C GLY A 128 4.02 19.26 1.21
N TYR A 129 3.06 18.44 1.64
CA TYR A 129 3.29 17.07 2.12
C TYR A 129 2.67 16.03 1.19
N ALA A 130 3.40 14.96 0.96
CA ALA A 130 2.90 13.75 0.30
C ALA A 130 3.43 12.49 1.00
N ALA A 131 2.55 11.50 1.13
CA ALA A 131 2.87 10.15 1.58
C ALA A 131 2.76 9.19 0.41
N PHE A 132 3.79 8.39 0.19
CA PHE A 132 3.79 7.32 -0.81
C PHE A 132 4.05 5.98 -0.13
N ASP A 133 3.33 4.96 -0.57
CA ASP A 133 3.56 3.56 -0.22
C ASP A 133 3.93 2.79 -1.49
N ILE A 134 5.04 2.05 -1.45
CA ILE A 134 5.50 1.24 -2.58
C ILE A 134 5.78 -0.15 -2.05
N PHE A 135 4.90 -1.08 -2.38
CA PHE A 135 5.10 -2.49 -2.05
C PHE A 135 5.39 -3.28 -3.33
N MET A 136 6.50 -3.99 -3.35
CA MET A 136 6.91 -4.80 -4.49
C MET A 136 7.44 -6.16 -4.05
N CYS A 137 7.11 -7.18 -4.86
CA CYS A 137 7.49 -8.57 -4.71
C CYS A 137 8.48 -8.99 -5.80
N GLY A 138 9.02 -10.20 -5.69
CA GLY A 138 9.88 -10.83 -6.70
C GLY A 138 11.12 -10.00 -7.02
N ASP A 139 11.44 -9.88 -8.32
CA ASP A 139 12.65 -9.20 -8.80
C ASP A 139 12.52 -7.68 -8.93
N ALA A 140 11.35 -7.12 -8.62
CA ALA A 140 11.13 -5.67 -8.69
C ALA A 140 11.98 -4.92 -7.66
N GLN A 141 12.44 -3.71 -8.04
CA GLN A 141 13.39 -2.89 -7.27
C GLN A 141 12.72 -1.58 -6.85
N PRO A 142 11.93 -1.57 -5.75
CA PRO A 142 11.14 -0.41 -5.33
C PRO A 142 11.99 0.83 -5.02
N GLU A 143 13.25 0.67 -4.63
CA GLU A 143 14.17 1.77 -4.34
C GLU A 143 14.42 2.69 -5.55
N LYS A 144 14.25 2.20 -6.76
CA LYS A 144 14.39 2.97 -8.00
C LYS A 144 13.28 4.03 -8.17
N ALA A 145 12.16 3.87 -7.50
CA ALA A 145 11.08 4.86 -7.52
C ALA A 145 11.46 6.16 -6.79
N VAL A 146 12.29 6.09 -5.75
CA VAL A 146 12.64 7.24 -4.91
C VAL A 146 13.24 8.40 -5.70
N PRO A 147 14.28 8.24 -6.54
CA PRO A 147 14.83 9.33 -7.32
C PRO A 147 13.84 9.89 -8.35
N ILE A 148 12.96 9.06 -8.92
CA ILE A 148 11.94 9.48 -9.89
C ILE A 148 10.93 10.40 -9.22
N LEU A 149 10.37 9.98 -8.08
CA LEU A 149 9.43 10.79 -7.30
C LEU A 149 10.08 12.08 -6.81
N LYS A 150 11.34 12.05 -6.35
CA LYS A 150 12.08 13.25 -5.98
C LYS A 150 12.25 14.23 -7.14
N ALA A 151 12.52 13.77 -8.35
CA ALA A 151 12.64 14.60 -9.52
C ALA A 151 11.30 15.25 -9.92
N ALA A 152 10.19 14.52 -9.82
CA ALA A 152 8.84 14.98 -10.15
C ALA A 152 8.32 16.02 -9.13
N PHE A 153 8.51 15.77 -7.83
CA PHE A 153 7.88 16.54 -6.75
C PHE A 153 8.84 17.44 -5.97
N LYS A 154 10.14 17.41 -6.23
CA LYS A 154 11.19 18.30 -5.70
C LYS A 154 11.07 18.57 -4.20
N PRO A 155 10.93 17.57 -3.33
CA PRO A 155 10.79 17.80 -1.90
C PRO A 155 12.04 18.41 -1.30
N THR A 156 11.86 19.24 -0.28
CA THR A 156 12.98 19.81 0.49
C THR A 156 13.50 18.84 1.54
N ARG A 157 12.64 17.90 1.99
CA ARG A 157 13.00 16.83 2.93
C ARG A 157 12.30 15.55 2.53
N VAL A 158 13.02 14.43 2.63
CA VAL A 158 12.53 13.08 2.34
C VAL A 158 12.85 12.17 3.51
N THR A 159 11.85 11.37 3.92
CA THR A 159 12.04 10.23 4.81
C THR A 159 11.67 8.97 4.05
N VAL A 160 12.50 7.94 4.12
CA VAL A 160 12.22 6.62 3.53
C VAL A 160 12.38 5.58 4.62
N GLY A 161 11.29 4.88 4.93
CA GLY A 161 11.29 3.67 5.75
C GLY A 161 11.22 2.45 4.85
N GLU A 162 11.99 1.41 5.16
CA GLU A 162 11.91 0.11 4.49
C GLU A 162 11.37 -0.93 5.47
N GLN A 163 10.38 -1.71 5.04
CA GLN A 163 9.80 -2.80 5.80
C GLN A 163 9.76 -4.07 4.94
N LEU A 164 10.45 -5.11 5.38
CA LEU A 164 10.32 -6.44 4.78
C LEU A 164 9.01 -7.07 5.27
N ARG A 165 8.16 -7.47 4.33
CA ARG A 165 6.84 -8.02 4.61
C ARG A 165 6.85 -9.54 4.39
N GLY A 166 6.17 -10.27 5.26
CA GLY A 166 6.12 -11.72 5.16
C GLY A 166 7.47 -12.39 5.43
N LEU A 167 8.30 -11.80 6.31
CA LEU A 167 9.57 -12.38 6.69
C LEU A 167 9.33 -13.74 7.34
N THR A 168 9.88 -14.80 6.73
CA THR A 168 9.85 -16.14 7.32
C THR A 168 10.90 -16.23 8.42
N GLN A 169 10.53 -16.86 9.53
CA GLN A 169 11.55 -17.20 10.53
C GLN A 169 12.45 -18.30 9.95
N PRO A 170 13.79 -18.23 10.12
CA PRO A 170 14.62 -19.38 9.76
C PRO A 170 14.09 -20.60 10.49
N ALA A 171 13.95 -21.72 9.78
CA ALA A 171 13.56 -22.98 10.38
C ALA A 171 14.51 -23.24 11.55
N THR A 172 13.97 -23.28 12.77
CA THR A 172 14.73 -23.75 13.93
C THR A 172 15.05 -25.21 13.65
N GLU A 173 16.31 -25.50 13.37
CA GLU A 173 16.79 -26.88 13.33
C GLU A 173 16.49 -27.52 14.70
N GLU A 174 15.54 -28.47 14.73
CA GLU A 174 15.27 -29.37 15.87
C GLU A 174 16.30 -30.51 15.88
#